data_709accefeb97995ff8530bcd0b8c056c
#
_entry.id   709accefeb97995ff8530bcd0b8c056c
#
_cell.length_a   1.000
_cell.length_b   1.000
_cell.length_c   1.000
_cell.angle_alpha   90.00
_cell.angle_beta   90.00
_cell.angle_gamma   90.00
#
_symmetry.space_group_name_H-M   'P 1'
#
loop_
_entity.id
_entity.type
_entity.pdbx_description
1 polymer ?
#
loop_
_entity_poly.entity_id
_entity_poly.type
_entity_poly.pdbx_seq_one_letter_code
_entity_poly.pdbx_strand_id
1 'polypeptide(L)'
;MVHTPVPSELLYPDSDGKPMAENTLQYRWIVRLVTNLKQLLKDEMAFVAGDLLWYPVPVERPPAPCQAPDAMVVLGRPDGDRGSYKQWEEDNIAPQVVFEILSPS
;
A
#
# COMPACT_ATOMS: atom_id res chain seq x y z
N MET A 1 32.47 -5.57 16.88
CA MET A 1 31.29 -6.46 16.61
C MET A 1 30.73 -6.12 15.24
N VAL A 2 30.55 -7.15 14.43
CA VAL A 2 29.99 -6.97 13.11
C VAL A 2 28.46 -6.85 13.24
N HIS A 3 27.92 -5.76 12.74
CA HIS A 3 26.47 -5.57 12.72
C HIS A 3 25.91 -6.23 11.47
N THR A 4 25.02 -7.21 11.64
CA THR A 4 24.36 -7.88 10.53
C THR A 4 23.02 -7.17 10.29
N PRO A 5 22.82 -6.58 9.11
CA PRO A 5 21.55 -5.91 8.84
C PRO A 5 20.40 -6.93 8.78
N VAL A 6 19.22 -6.48 9.22
CA VAL A 6 18.03 -7.30 9.14
C VAL A 6 17.59 -7.40 7.68
N PRO A 7 17.30 -8.60 7.16
CA PRO A 7 16.83 -8.74 5.79
C PRO A 7 15.56 -7.93 5.52
N SER A 8 15.46 -7.39 4.30
CA SER A 8 14.35 -6.53 3.90
C SER A 8 12.98 -7.20 4.12
N GLU A 9 12.91 -8.50 3.86
CA GLU A 9 11.67 -9.27 4.01
C GLU A 9 11.18 -9.31 5.46
N LEU A 10 12.09 -9.19 6.42
CA LEU A 10 11.75 -9.16 7.85
C LEU A 10 11.43 -7.74 8.32
N LEU A 11 12.05 -6.73 7.68
CA LEU A 11 11.77 -5.32 8.01
C LEU A 11 10.43 -4.85 7.43
N TYR A 12 10.14 -5.26 6.19
CA TYR A 12 8.98 -4.75 5.44
C TYR A 12 8.18 -5.89 4.84
N PRO A 13 7.51 -6.69 5.69
CA PRO A 13 6.68 -7.77 5.14
C PRO A 13 5.55 -7.21 4.28
N ASP A 14 5.15 -7.99 3.27
CA ASP A 14 4.08 -7.59 2.35
C ASP A 14 2.70 -7.75 2.96
N SER A 15 2.59 -8.43 4.09
CA SER A 15 1.33 -8.63 4.80
C SER A 15 1.55 -8.42 6.28
N ASP A 16 0.57 -7.82 6.94
CA ASP A 16 0.57 -7.67 8.39
C ASP A 16 -0.06 -8.87 9.11
N GLY A 17 -0.40 -9.93 8.36
CA GLY A 17 -1.03 -11.12 8.91
C GLY A 17 -2.54 -10.99 9.11
N LYS A 18 -3.10 -9.83 8.81
CA LYS A 18 -4.53 -9.61 8.90
C LYS A 18 -5.22 -9.96 7.58
N PRO A 19 -6.51 -10.30 7.61
CA PRO A 19 -7.22 -10.55 6.36
C PRO A 19 -7.28 -9.29 5.51
N MET A 20 -7.32 -9.48 4.18
CA MET A 20 -7.37 -8.39 3.21
C MET A 20 -8.57 -7.46 3.44
N ALA A 21 -9.70 -8.02 3.83
CA ALA A 21 -10.89 -7.25 4.11
C ALA A 21 -11.66 -7.94 5.24
N GLU A 22 -12.44 -7.16 5.99
CA GLU A 22 -13.21 -7.69 7.10
C GLU A 22 -14.36 -8.59 6.66
N ASN A 23 -14.85 -8.39 5.42
CA ASN A 23 -15.94 -9.19 4.88
C ASN A 23 -15.97 -9.10 3.36
N THR A 24 -16.84 -9.92 2.75
CA THR A 24 -16.93 -9.98 1.29
C THR A 24 -17.48 -8.71 0.68
N LEU A 25 -18.33 -7.99 1.39
CA LEU A 25 -18.90 -6.73 0.90
C LEU A 25 -17.81 -5.65 0.83
N GLN A 26 -16.99 -5.54 1.87
CA GLN A 26 -15.88 -4.59 1.92
C GLN A 26 -14.88 -4.89 0.78
N TYR A 27 -14.53 -6.16 0.61
CA TYR A 27 -13.64 -6.58 -0.47
C TYR A 27 -14.19 -6.17 -1.84
N ARG A 28 -15.49 -6.39 -2.07
CA ARG A 28 -16.14 -6.04 -3.33
C ARG A 28 -16.07 -4.54 -3.59
N TRP A 29 -16.27 -3.72 -2.56
CA TRP A 29 -16.16 -2.27 -2.69
C TRP A 29 -14.73 -1.83 -3.00
N ILE A 30 -13.73 -2.46 -2.36
CA ILE A 30 -12.31 -2.17 -2.64
C ILE A 30 -12.00 -2.45 -4.11
N VAL A 31 -12.40 -3.62 -4.61
CA VAL A 31 -12.16 -3.99 -6.01
C VAL A 31 -12.82 -3.02 -6.96
N ARG A 32 -14.05 -2.64 -6.70
CA ARG A 32 -14.80 -1.70 -7.54
C ARG A 32 -14.14 -0.32 -7.53
N LEU A 33 -13.75 0.17 -6.37
CA LEU A 33 -13.10 1.47 -6.24
C LEU A 33 -11.77 1.49 -7.00
N VAL A 34 -10.93 0.49 -6.79
CA VAL A 34 -9.63 0.39 -7.46
C VAL A 34 -9.80 0.32 -8.97
N THR A 35 -10.73 -0.50 -9.45
CA THR A 35 -11.00 -0.63 -10.89
C THR A 35 -11.44 0.71 -11.49
N ASN A 36 -12.33 1.42 -10.80
CA ASN A 36 -12.81 2.72 -11.29
C ASN A 36 -11.72 3.78 -11.25
N LEU A 37 -10.88 3.78 -10.22
CA LEU A 37 -9.76 4.73 -10.14
C LEU A 37 -8.74 4.47 -11.24
N LYS A 38 -8.43 3.21 -11.54
CA LYS A 38 -7.52 2.88 -12.64
C LYS A 38 -8.07 3.35 -13.97
N GLN A 39 -9.37 3.18 -14.19
CA GLN A 39 -10.01 3.63 -15.41
C GLN A 39 -10.00 5.16 -15.51
N LEU A 40 -10.30 5.85 -14.40
CA LEU A 40 -10.30 7.31 -14.36
C LEU A 40 -8.93 7.88 -14.66
N LEU A 41 -7.87 7.23 -14.18
CA LEU A 41 -6.50 7.73 -14.26
C LEU A 41 -5.68 7.03 -15.35
N LYS A 42 -6.33 6.37 -16.31
CA LYS A 42 -5.63 5.55 -17.30
C LYS A 42 -4.64 6.33 -18.17
N ASP A 43 -4.87 7.62 -18.37
CA ASP A 43 -3.99 8.47 -19.18
C ASP A 43 -2.99 9.26 -18.31
N GLU A 44 -2.97 9.00 -17.02
CA GLU A 44 -2.06 9.65 -16.06
C GLU A 44 -1.00 8.68 -15.59
N MET A 45 0.17 9.20 -15.21
CA MET A 45 1.14 8.39 -14.47
C MET A 45 0.64 8.29 -13.03
N ALA A 46 0.04 7.17 -12.70
CA ALA A 46 -0.54 6.95 -11.38
C ALA A 46 -0.45 5.49 -11.00
N PHE A 47 -0.11 5.24 -9.74
CA PHE A 47 -0.18 3.92 -9.14
C PHE A 47 -1.43 3.88 -8.26
N VAL A 48 -2.31 2.91 -8.51
CA VAL A 48 -3.53 2.71 -7.74
C VAL A 48 -3.49 1.31 -7.15
N ALA A 49 -3.70 1.20 -5.86
CA ALA A 49 -3.66 -0.09 -5.18
C ALA A 49 -4.81 -0.22 -4.19
N GLY A 50 -5.26 -1.46 -3.99
CA GLY A 50 -6.16 -1.81 -2.91
C GLY A 50 -5.44 -2.68 -1.91
N ASP A 51 -5.67 -2.43 -0.63
CA ASP A 51 -5.17 -3.25 0.48
C ASP A 51 -3.67 -3.56 0.39
N LEU A 52 -2.87 -2.55 0.12
CA LEU A 52 -1.42 -2.67 0.04
C LEU A 52 -0.79 -1.97 1.23
N LEU A 53 0.21 -2.58 1.85
CA LEU A 53 0.93 -1.94 2.95
C LEU A 53 1.78 -0.81 2.43
N TRP A 54 1.69 0.33 3.10
CA TRP A 54 2.48 1.52 2.82
C TRP A 54 3.44 1.75 3.97
N TYR A 55 4.73 1.74 3.66
CA TYR A 55 5.82 2.03 4.60
C TYR A 55 6.35 3.43 4.28
N PRO A 56 6.07 4.44 5.11
CA PRO A 56 6.48 5.81 4.80
C PRO A 56 7.96 6.10 5.02
N VAL A 57 8.61 5.38 5.94
CA VAL A 57 10.02 5.63 6.29
C VAL A 57 10.76 4.32 6.47
N PRO A 58 12.07 4.27 6.10
CA PRO A 58 12.88 3.09 6.35
C PRO A 58 13.25 2.98 7.82
N VAL A 59 13.50 1.76 8.27
CA VAL A 59 13.95 1.47 9.64
C VAL A 59 15.11 0.48 9.59
N GLU A 60 15.88 0.43 10.67
CA GLU A 60 16.97 -0.53 10.81
C GLU A 60 16.50 -1.81 11.51
N ARG A 61 15.46 -1.73 12.30
CA ARG A 61 14.93 -2.86 13.07
C ARG A 61 13.40 -2.86 13.03
N PRO A 62 12.78 -4.06 13.05
CA PRO A 62 11.33 -4.13 13.13
C PRO A 62 10.84 -3.65 14.53
N PRO A 63 9.57 -3.21 14.62
CA PRO A 63 8.64 -3.12 13.51
C PRO A 63 8.78 -1.81 12.74
N ALA A 64 8.60 -1.86 11.43
CA ALA A 64 8.53 -0.66 10.61
C ALA A 64 7.12 -0.06 10.71
N PRO A 65 7.01 1.26 10.87
CA PRO A 65 5.68 1.88 10.83
C PRO A 65 5.06 1.69 9.46
N CYS A 66 3.79 1.31 9.43
CA CYS A 66 3.08 1.11 8.17
C CYS A 66 1.60 1.41 8.34
N GLN A 67 0.95 1.61 7.20
CA GLN A 67 -0.48 1.78 7.11
C GLN A 67 -1.01 0.86 6.02
N ALA A 68 -2.26 0.46 6.14
CA ALA A 68 -2.91 -0.42 5.17
C ALA A 68 -4.24 0.21 4.75
N PRO A 69 -4.20 1.29 3.95
CA PRO A 69 -5.44 1.90 3.48
C PRO A 69 -6.21 0.92 2.58
N ASP A 70 -7.54 1.02 2.60
CA ASP A 70 -8.36 0.16 1.74
C ASP A 70 -8.05 0.38 0.27
N ALA A 71 -7.78 1.62 -0.13
CA ALA A 71 -7.27 1.94 -1.45
C ALA A 71 -6.41 3.20 -1.37
N MET A 72 -5.47 3.34 -2.31
CA MET A 72 -4.64 4.53 -2.38
C MET A 72 -4.29 4.87 -3.82
N VAL A 73 -4.00 6.15 -4.04
CA VAL A 73 -3.56 6.67 -5.33
C VAL A 73 -2.26 7.42 -5.13
N VAL A 74 -1.26 7.09 -5.96
CA VAL A 74 0.03 7.79 -5.94
C VAL A 74 0.27 8.36 -7.33
N LEU A 75 0.00 9.65 -7.48
CA LEU A 75 0.28 10.35 -8.72
C LEU A 75 1.79 10.55 -8.86
N GLY A 76 2.29 10.35 -10.08
CA GLY A 76 3.71 10.50 -10.36
C GLY A 76 4.51 9.22 -10.25
N ARG A 77 3.87 8.10 -9.91
CA ARG A 77 4.53 6.79 -9.92
C ARG A 77 3.89 5.89 -10.97
N PRO A 78 4.69 5.09 -11.66
CA PRO A 78 4.14 4.20 -12.68
C PRO A 78 3.30 3.10 -12.07
N ASP A 79 2.31 2.64 -12.83
CA ASP A 79 1.53 1.49 -12.45
C ASP A 79 2.43 0.24 -12.45
N GLY A 80 1.96 -0.85 -11.87
CA GLY A 80 2.71 -2.09 -11.82
C GLY A 80 2.53 -2.77 -10.46
N ASP A 81 2.89 -4.05 -10.44
CA ASP A 81 2.73 -4.86 -9.25
C ASP A 81 3.82 -4.55 -8.22
N ARG A 82 3.42 -4.46 -6.97
CA ARG A 82 4.33 -4.29 -5.83
C ARG A 82 3.83 -5.13 -4.67
N GLY A 83 4.77 -5.73 -3.93
CA GLY A 83 4.43 -6.44 -2.70
C GLY A 83 4.01 -5.50 -1.59
N SER A 84 4.62 -4.31 -1.54
CA SER A 84 4.26 -3.23 -0.62
C SER A 84 4.74 -1.93 -1.24
N TYR A 85 4.24 -0.81 -0.71
CA TYR A 85 4.66 0.52 -1.16
C TYR A 85 5.69 1.07 -0.18
N LYS A 86 6.97 0.97 -0.56
CA LYS A 86 8.09 1.52 0.23
C LYS A 86 8.39 2.90 -0.32
N GLN A 87 7.96 3.93 0.38
CA GLN A 87 7.96 5.30 -0.13
C GLN A 87 9.34 5.76 -0.57
N TRP A 88 10.40 5.41 0.17
CA TRP A 88 11.75 5.83 -0.16
C TRP A 88 12.29 5.21 -1.46
N GLU A 89 11.70 4.10 -1.92
CA GLU A 89 12.03 3.46 -3.19
C GLU A 89 11.18 4.00 -4.33
N GLU A 90 10.26 4.92 -4.03
CA GLU A 90 9.27 5.47 -4.96
C GLU A 90 9.43 6.99 -5.04
N ASP A 91 10.67 7.46 -5.21
CA ASP A 91 11.00 8.89 -5.24
C ASP A 91 10.53 9.64 -4.00
N ASN A 92 10.34 8.93 -2.90
CA ASN A 92 9.83 9.47 -1.64
C ASN A 92 8.48 10.18 -1.80
N ILE A 93 7.66 9.70 -2.72
CA ILE A 93 6.33 10.27 -2.95
C ILE A 93 5.31 9.50 -2.10
N ALA A 94 4.70 10.20 -1.15
CA ALA A 94 3.62 9.63 -0.36
C ALA A 94 2.34 9.55 -1.19
N PRO A 95 1.45 8.58 -0.93
CA PRO A 95 0.13 8.58 -1.55
C PRO A 95 -0.59 9.90 -1.23
N GLN A 96 -1.07 10.57 -2.27
CA GLN A 96 -1.77 11.84 -2.09
C GLN A 96 -3.22 11.63 -1.66
N VAL A 97 -3.78 10.46 -1.98
CA VAL A 97 -5.15 10.12 -1.62
C VAL A 97 -5.19 8.71 -1.08
N VAL A 98 -5.82 8.54 0.06
CA VAL A 98 -6.12 7.21 0.61
C VAL A 98 -7.62 7.14 0.89
N PHE A 99 -8.15 5.94 0.79
CA PHE A 99 -9.58 5.68 0.99
C PHE A 99 -9.75 4.65 2.09
N GLU A 100 -10.71 4.89 2.95
CA GLU A 100 -11.16 3.93 3.94
C GLU A 100 -12.64 3.65 3.70
N ILE A 101 -12.99 2.39 3.58
CA ILE A 101 -14.37 1.99 3.38
C ILE A 101 -14.95 1.65 4.74
N LEU A 102 -15.94 2.44 5.15
CA LEU A 102 -16.56 2.23 6.44
C LEU A 102 -17.51 1.04 6.36
N SER A 103 -17.32 0.08 7.28
CA SER A 103 -18.25 -1.02 7.42
C SER A 103 -19.53 -0.51 8.09
N PRO A 104 -20.69 -0.92 7.63
CA PRO A 104 -21.94 -0.62 8.34
C PRO A 104 -21.90 -1.32 9.70
N SER A 105 -22.21 -0.58 10.73
CA SER A 105 -22.24 -1.09 12.09
C SER A 105 -23.49 -1.92 12.37
#